data_2c66a9f1c694d131ef2d377fa4bdc70e
#
_entry.id   2c66a9f1c694d131ef2d377fa4bdc70e
#
_cell.length_a   1.000
_cell.length_b   1.000
_cell.length_c   1.000
_cell.angle_alpha   90.00
_cell.angle_beta   90.00
_cell.angle_gamma   90.00
#
_symmetry.space_group_name_H-M   'P 1'
#
loop_
_entity.id
_entity.type
_entity.pdbx_description
1 polymer ?
#
loop_
_entity_poly.entity_id
_entity_poly.type
_entity_poly.pdbx_seq_one_letter_code
_entity_poly.pdbx_strand_id
1 'polypeptide(L)'
;MLLAPAPVSAQPEILVPPPAYYRPMVVDGFTFPVARANWLSVIETGDDWHDPRFRLIGGEWQLVGVHEGNDIVAEEGTPILSMSAGTVEAVGWTFYSGTRVGVRGIDGKYYFYAHMSKVTPGIAAGTTVEPGDVLGAVGNTGYGDPGHEDEFPPHLHLGIEGPSGWENPYPLVRELYRRSVRSTTKGEARLAELGRSGDRAAFDRIASRLYEDLPAGME
;
A
#
# COMPACT_ATOMS: atom_id res chain seq x y z
N MET A 1 -13.19 -65.40 -3.33
CA MET A 1 -12.92 -64.45 -2.26
C MET A 1 -12.25 -63.26 -2.88
N LEU A 2 -13.04 -62.22 -3.16
CA LEU A 2 -12.56 -60.98 -3.78
C LEU A 2 -11.97 -60.12 -2.68
N LEU A 3 -10.69 -59.82 -2.78
CA LEU A 3 -10.02 -58.85 -1.90
C LEU A 3 -10.59 -57.49 -2.16
N ALA A 4 -11.10 -56.80 -1.12
CA ALA A 4 -11.48 -55.42 -1.17
C ALA A 4 -10.27 -54.54 -1.55
N PRO A 5 -10.42 -53.50 -2.40
CA PRO A 5 -9.32 -52.61 -2.71
C PRO A 5 -8.87 -51.89 -1.43
N ALA A 6 -7.56 -51.75 -1.28
CA ALA A 6 -6.99 -51.01 -0.17
C ALA A 6 -7.52 -49.55 -0.20
N PRO A 7 -7.76 -48.95 0.97
CA PRO A 7 -8.20 -47.54 0.99
C PRO A 7 -7.12 -46.66 0.33
N VAL A 8 -7.55 -45.88 -0.65
CA VAL A 8 -6.70 -44.83 -1.25
C VAL A 8 -6.35 -43.86 -0.11
N SER A 9 -5.08 -43.82 0.25
CA SER A 9 -4.58 -42.84 1.21
C SER A 9 -4.93 -41.45 0.66
N ALA A 10 -5.77 -40.71 1.35
CA ALA A 10 -6.05 -39.31 1.01
C ALA A 10 -4.73 -38.56 0.93
N GLN A 11 -4.45 -37.93 -0.19
CA GLN A 11 -3.29 -37.07 -0.32
C GLN A 11 -3.43 -35.95 0.72
N PRO A 12 -2.32 -35.54 1.40
CA PRO A 12 -2.39 -34.45 2.34
C PRO A 12 -2.93 -33.20 1.64
N GLU A 13 -3.95 -32.59 2.21
CA GLU A 13 -4.50 -31.32 1.73
C GLU A 13 -3.39 -30.26 1.76
N ILE A 14 -3.10 -29.66 0.61
CA ILE A 14 -2.13 -28.55 0.53
C ILE A 14 -2.82 -27.34 1.11
N LEU A 15 -2.39 -26.89 2.29
CA LEU A 15 -2.88 -25.66 2.90
C LEU A 15 -2.34 -24.46 2.13
N VAL A 16 -3.25 -23.66 1.58
CA VAL A 16 -2.93 -22.40 0.85
C VAL A 16 -3.50 -21.24 1.66
N PRO A 17 -2.74 -20.16 1.89
CA PRO A 17 -3.29 -18.97 2.54
C PRO A 17 -4.38 -18.34 1.65
N PRO A 18 -5.43 -17.76 2.25
CA PRO A 18 -6.44 -17.03 1.50
C PRO A 18 -5.82 -15.80 0.79
N PRO A 19 -6.42 -15.31 -0.29
CA PRO A 19 -6.09 -14.02 -0.86
C PRO A 19 -6.28 -12.94 0.21
N ALA A 20 -5.20 -12.29 0.61
CA ALA A 20 -5.21 -11.28 1.66
C ALA A 20 -3.96 -10.40 1.53
N TYR A 21 -3.97 -9.27 2.21
CA TYR A 21 -2.81 -8.40 2.29
C TYR A 21 -1.96 -8.76 3.51
N TYR A 22 -0.65 -8.57 3.39
CA TYR A 22 0.23 -8.71 4.54
C TYR A 22 -0.09 -7.66 5.58
N ARG A 23 -0.19 -8.09 6.83
CA ARG A 23 -0.33 -7.16 7.95
C ARG A 23 0.78 -6.12 7.92
N PRO A 24 0.44 -4.84 8.04
CA PRO A 24 1.42 -3.77 8.00
C PRO A 24 2.51 -3.97 9.07
N MET A 25 3.77 -3.82 8.67
CA MET A 25 4.89 -3.90 9.59
C MET A 25 5.27 -2.48 10.04
N VAL A 26 5.03 -2.18 11.30
CA VAL A 26 5.43 -0.90 11.90
C VAL A 26 6.89 -0.97 12.37
N VAL A 27 7.68 0.01 11.96
CA VAL A 27 9.10 0.16 12.30
C VAL A 27 9.35 1.59 12.75
N ASP A 28 9.78 1.76 13.99
CA ASP A 28 10.07 3.07 14.59
C ASP A 28 8.90 4.07 14.45
N GLY A 29 7.65 3.57 14.52
CA GLY A 29 6.43 4.36 14.38
C GLY A 29 5.94 4.57 12.94
N PHE A 30 6.58 3.96 11.95
CA PHE A 30 6.23 4.09 10.54
C PHE A 30 5.94 2.75 9.89
N THR A 31 5.10 2.77 8.84
CA THR A 31 4.88 1.62 7.96
C THR A 31 5.04 2.00 6.48
N PHE A 32 5.29 1.00 5.63
CA PHE A 32 5.30 1.21 4.18
C PHE A 32 3.87 1.55 3.71
N PRO A 33 3.68 2.62 2.91
CA PRO A 33 2.36 3.21 2.70
C PRO A 33 1.46 2.49 1.68
N VAL A 34 1.90 1.37 1.10
CA VAL A 34 1.11 0.56 0.17
C VAL A 34 1.02 -0.86 0.68
N ALA A 35 -0.19 -1.41 0.78
CA ALA A 35 -0.39 -2.78 1.24
C ALA A 35 0.21 -3.78 0.24
N ARG A 36 0.83 -4.86 0.76
CA ARG A 36 1.39 -5.93 -0.06
C ARG A 36 0.46 -7.14 -0.02
N ALA A 37 0.12 -7.66 -1.20
CA ALA A 37 -0.65 -8.89 -1.29
C ALA A 37 0.22 -10.14 -1.08
N ASN A 38 -0.43 -11.27 -0.76
CA ASN A 38 0.22 -12.58 -0.62
C ASN A 38 0.46 -13.29 -1.98
N TRP A 39 0.07 -12.68 -3.08
CA TRP A 39 0.41 -13.08 -4.45
C TRP A 39 1.35 -12.04 -5.07
N LEU A 40 1.88 -12.33 -6.22
CA LEU A 40 2.78 -11.42 -6.95
C LEU A 40 2.07 -10.12 -7.31
N SER A 41 2.03 -9.16 -6.41
CA SER A 41 1.74 -7.78 -6.75
C SER A 41 3.07 -7.07 -7.00
N VAL A 42 3.19 -6.47 -8.16
CA VAL A 42 4.34 -5.64 -8.49
C VAL A 42 4.16 -4.31 -7.75
N ILE A 43 5.05 -4.03 -6.82
CA ILE A 43 5.19 -2.71 -6.22
C ILE A 43 6.58 -2.22 -6.62
N GLU A 44 6.61 -1.14 -7.38
CA GLU A 44 7.85 -0.51 -7.84
C GLU A 44 7.99 0.88 -7.22
N THR A 45 9.17 1.18 -6.74
CA THR A 45 9.53 2.51 -6.25
C THR A 45 10.99 2.79 -6.54
N GLY A 46 11.28 3.97 -7.03
CA GLY A 46 12.61 4.50 -7.31
C GLY A 46 12.80 5.86 -6.66
N ASP A 47 14.01 6.39 -6.67
CA ASP A 47 14.26 7.77 -6.25
C ASP A 47 13.94 8.70 -7.42
N ASP A 48 12.75 9.24 -7.42
CA ASP A 48 12.23 10.20 -8.39
C ASP A 48 12.04 11.61 -7.79
N TRP A 49 12.64 11.82 -6.62
CA TRP A 49 12.66 13.11 -5.94
C TRP A 49 13.35 14.19 -6.78
N HIS A 50 12.65 15.30 -6.99
CA HIS A 50 13.09 16.40 -7.84
C HIS A 50 13.25 16.07 -9.34
N ASP A 51 12.70 14.96 -9.81
CA ASP A 51 12.59 14.73 -11.25
C ASP A 51 11.82 15.88 -11.91
N PRO A 52 12.32 16.42 -13.05
CA PRO A 52 11.69 17.54 -13.70
C PRO A 52 10.30 17.20 -14.23
N ARG A 53 9.33 18.03 -13.94
CA ARG A 53 7.95 17.90 -14.42
C ARG A 53 7.73 18.85 -15.60
N PHE A 54 7.39 18.30 -16.76
CA PHE A 54 7.12 19.04 -17.99
C PHE A 54 5.63 18.99 -18.35
N ARG A 55 5.13 20.05 -18.96
CA ARG A 55 3.78 20.11 -19.51
C ARG A 55 3.80 20.69 -20.92
N LEU A 56 2.88 20.20 -21.76
CA LEU A 56 2.65 20.75 -23.10
C LEU A 56 1.78 22.00 -22.99
N ILE A 57 2.38 23.17 -23.18
CA ILE A 57 1.70 24.48 -23.12
C ILE A 57 1.88 25.17 -24.44
N GLY A 58 0.77 25.47 -25.15
CA GLY A 58 0.83 26.09 -26.45
C GLY A 58 1.56 25.28 -27.54
N GLY A 59 1.62 23.94 -27.39
CA GLY A 59 2.33 23.05 -28.31
C GLY A 59 3.82 22.85 -28.02
N GLU A 60 4.34 23.44 -26.94
CA GLU A 60 5.74 23.32 -26.51
C GLU A 60 5.84 22.70 -25.12
N TRP A 61 6.84 21.82 -24.91
CA TRP A 61 7.12 21.24 -23.59
C TRP A 61 7.84 22.26 -22.71
N GLN A 62 7.20 22.64 -21.61
CA GLN A 62 7.73 23.60 -20.67
C GLN A 62 7.96 22.94 -19.31
N LEU A 63 9.09 23.25 -18.67
CA LEU A 63 9.37 22.87 -17.28
C LEU A 63 8.42 23.64 -16.36
N VAL A 64 7.57 22.93 -15.61
CA VAL A 64 6.57 23.53 -14.72
C VAL A 64 6.88 23.34 -13.24
N GLY A 65 7.91 22.57 -12.92
CA GLY A 65 8.34 22.31 -11.55
C GLY A 65 9.19 21.05 -11.44
N VAL A 66 9.37 20.61 -10.21
CA VAL A 66 10.03 19.35 -9.87
C VAL A 66 9.08 18.46 -9.07
N HIS A 67 9.39 17.19 -9.00
CA HIS A 67 8.63 16.22 -8.22
C HIS A 67 8.90 16.36 -6.72
N GLU A 68 7.92 16.84 -5.97
CA GLU A 68 8.01 17.01 -4.51
C GLU A 68 7.33 15.83 -3.79
N GLY A 69 7.82 14.62 -4.07
CA GLY A 69 7.28 13.38 -3.54
C GLY A 69 8.04 12.16 -4.01
N ASN A 70 7.43 11.01 -3.83
CA ASN A 70 7.89 9.73 -4.35
C ASN A 70 6.70 8.96 -4.91
N ASP A 71 6.78 8.53 -6.17
CA ASP A 71 5.76 7.74 -6.83
C ASP A 71 6.00 6.24 -6.54
N ILE A 72 5.00 5.59 -5.99
CA ILE A 72 5.01 4.16 -5.67
C ILE A 72 3.99 3.47 -6.58
N VAL A 73 4.48 2.83 -7.62
CA VAL A 73 3.65 2.11 -8.61
C VAL A 73 3.07 0.86 -7.96
N ALA A 74 1.76 0.69 -8.08
CA ALA A 74 1.03 -0.50 -7.65
C ALA A 74 -0.25 -0.63 -8.47
N GLU A 75 -0.85 -1.83 -8.47
CA GLU A 75 -2.14 -2.05 -9.13
C GLU A 75 -3.23 -1.14 -8.56
N GLU A 76 -4.12 -0.66 -9.42
CA GLU A 76 -5.29 0.09 -9.00
C GLU A 76 -6.13 -0.72 -7.99
N GLY A 77 -6.67 -0.04 -6.99
CA GLY A 77 -7.41 -0.68 -5.91
C GLY A 77 -6.53 -1.20 -4.76
N THR A 78 -5.20 -1.25 -4.91
CA THR A 78 -4.29 -1.63 -3.81
C THR A 78 -4.45 -0.67 -2.63
N PRO A 79 -4.64 -1.17 -1.38
CA PRO A 79 -4.84 -0.30 -0.24
C PRO A 79 -3.65 0.63 0.03
N ILE A 80 -3.94 1.91 0.26
CA ILE A 80 -3.01 2.92 0.73
C ILE A 80 -3.13 3.01 2.25
N LEU A 81 -2.00 2.90 2.93
CA LEU A 81 -1.90 2.85 4.38
C LEU A 81 -1.36 4.17 4.94
N SER A 82 -1.88 4.58 6.10
CA SER A 82 -1.25 5.67 6.84
C SER A 82 0.19 5.29 7.21
N MET A 83 1.14 6.10 6.80
CA MET A 83 2.55 5.85 7.05
C MET A 83 2.93 6.08 8.53
N SER A 84 2.23 6.99 9.21
CA SER A 84 2.48 7.37 10.60
C SER A 84 1.19 7.47 11.40
N ALA A 85 1.29 7.46 12.72
CA ALA A 85 0.21 7.93 13.58
C ALA A 85 -0.03 9.42 13.39
N GLY A 86 -1.29 9.86 13.43
CA GLY A 86 -1.61 11.28 13.23
C GLY A 86 -3.10 11.57 13.16
N THR A 87 -3.40 12.75 12.64
CA THR A 87 -4.78 13.19 12.40
C THR A 87 -4.93 13.59 10.94
N VAL A 88 -5.99 13.12 10.30
CA VAL A 88 -6.34 13.53 8.94
C VAL A 88 -6.69 15.02 8.95
N GLU A 89 -5.96 15.83 8.19
CA GLU A 89 -6.23 17.27 8.03
C GLU A 89 -7.06 17.59 6.81
N ALA A 90 -6.90 16.79 5.74
CA ALA A 90 -7.55 17.08 4.47
C ALA A 90 -7.96 15.80 3.73
N VAL A 91 -9.15 15.82 3.17
CA VAL A 91 -9.67 14.80 2.23
C VAL A 91 -10.36 15.54 1.10
N GLY A 92 -10.20 15.08 -0.12
CA GLY A 92 -10.92 15.64 -1.26
C GLY A 92 -10.12 15.62 -2.55
N TRP A 93 -10.53 16.47 -3.48
CA TRP A 93 -9.98 16.58 -4.83
C TRP A 93 -9.17 17.85 -5.01
N THR A 94 -8.04 17.75 -5.70
CA THR A 94 -7.36 18.91 -6.29
C THR A 94 -7.00 18.62 -7.74
N PHE A 95 -6.86 19.66 -8.55
CA PHE A 95 -6.65 19.52 -9.99
C PHE A 95 -5.49 18.59 -10.35
N TYR A 96 -4.33 18.74 -9.69
CA TYR A 96 -3.16 17.91 -9.99
C TYR A 96 -3.16 16.56 -9.27
N SER A 97 -3.58 16.54 -8.02
CA SER A 97 -3.45 15.37 -7.17
C SER A 97 -4.62 14.39 -7.24
N GLY A 98 -5.72 14.79 -7.91
CA GLY A 98 -6.94 14.00 -7.90
C GLY A 98 -7.52 13.82 -6.51
N THR A 99 -8.07 12.65 -6.23
CA THR A 99 -8.50 12.25 -4.89
C THR A 99 -7.29 12.11 -3.98
N ARG A 100 -7.33 12.78 -2.82
CA ARG A 100 -6.21 12.83 -1.89
C ARG A 100 -6.64 12.76 -0.43
N VAL A 101 -5.70 12.31 0.41
CA VAL A 101 -5.76 12.40 1.87
C VAL A 101 -4.47 13.04 2.37
N GLY A 102 -4.58 13.93 3.35
CA GLY A 102 -3.43 14.52 4.04
C GLY A 102 -3.51 14.23 5.55
N VAL A 103 -2.43 13.73 6.13
CA VAL A 103 -2.33 13.37 7.55
C VAL A 103 -1.25 14.24 8.22
N ARG A 104 -1.60 14.94 9.30
CA ARG A 104 -0.61 15.54 10.18
C ARG A 104 -0.14 14.49 11.16
N GLY A 105 1.11 14.05 11.00
CA GLY A 105 1.75 13.08 11.87
C GLY A 105 2.02 13.62 13.27
N ILE A 106 2.14 12.71 14.23
CA ILE A 106 2.53 13.06 15.62
C ILE A 106 3.95 13.65 15.71
N ASP A 107 4.77 13.45 14.70
CA ASP A 107 6.10 14.04 14.51
C ASP A 107 6.04 15.49 13.96
N GLY A 108 4.83 16.01 13.69
CA GLY A 108 4.58 17.35 13.18
C GLY A 108 4.70 17.47 11.66
N LYS A 109 5.12 16.43 10.94
CA LYS A 109 5.19 16.43 9.48
C LYS A 109 3.80 16.21 8.86
N TYR A 110 3.65 16.67 7.62
CA TYR A 110 2.44 16.44 6.83
C TYR A 110 2.73 15.36 5.79
N TYR A 111 1.94 14.29 5.84
CA TYR A 111 2.00 13.16 4.93
C TYR A 111 0.87 13.29 3.92
N PHE A 112 1.23 13.38 2.66
CA PHE A 112 0.32 13.63 1.56
C PHE A 112 0.21 12.42 0.65
N TYR A 113 -1.02 11.91 0.48
CA TYR A 113 -1.33 10.73 -0.32
C TYR A 113 -2.24 11.15 -1.46
N ALA A 114 -1.82 10.97 -2.71
CA ALA A 114 -2.53 11.46 -3.88
C ALA A 114 -2.77 10.38 -4.94
N HIS A 115 -3.51 10.73 -5.99
CA HIS A 115 -3.93 9.90 -7.10
C HIS A 115 -4.78 8.68 -6.72
N MET A 116 -5.50 8.78 -5.59
CA MET A 116 -6.32 7.69 -5.07
C MET A 116 -7.55 7.45 -5.96
N SER A 117 -7.93 6.17 -6.15
CA SER A 117 -9.21 5.81 -6.79
C SER A 117 -10.39 6.03 -5.86
N LYS A 118 -10.19 5.81 -4.56
CA LYS A 118 -11.21 6.04 -3.52
C LYS A 118 -10.58 6.31 -2.15
N VAL A 119 -11.37 6.94 -1.28
CA VAL A 119 -11.07 7.11 0.15
C VAL A 119 -11.85 6.09 0.95
N THR A 120 -11.23 5.50 1.99
CA THR A 120 -11.90 4.55 2.88
C THR A 120 -13.08 5.21 3.60
N PRO A 121 -14.26 4.57 3.67
CA PRO A 121 -15.39 5.07 4.44
C PRO A 121 -15.01 5.38 5.89
N GLY A 122 -15.36 6.59 6.35
CA GLY A 122 -15.03 7.07 7.70
C GLY A 122 -13.72 7.85 7.79
N ILE A 123 -12.87 7.85 6.77
CA ILE A 123 -11.70 8.73 6.71
C ILE A 123 -12.15 10.14 6.31
N ALA A 124 -12.04 11.08 7.22
CA ALA A 124 -12.42 12.50 7.06
C ALA A 124 -11.49 13.39 7.89
N ALA A 125 -11.50 14.70 7.66
CA ALA A 125 -10.76 15.65 8.48
C ALA A 125 -11.16 15.50 9.96
N GLY A 126 -10.15 15.41 10.84
CA GLY A 126 -10.30 15.13 12.25
C GLY A 126 -10.21 13.65 12.65
N THR A 127 -10.22 12.71 11.69
CA THR A 127 -10.04 11.28 11.99
C THR A 127 -8.62 11.04 12.49
N THR A 128 -8.48 10.37 13.63
CA THR A 128 -7.18 9.87 14.11
C THR A 128 -6.85 8.56 13.42
N VAL A 129 -5.61 8.39 12.99
CA VAL A 129 -5.10 7.21 12.31
C VAL A 129 -3.80 6.71 12.94
N GLU A 130 -3.60 5.41 12.87
CA GLU A 130 -2.39 4.72 13.29
C GLU A 130 -1.58 4.24 12.06
N PRO A 131 -0.28 3.94 12.21
CA PRO A 131 0.50 3.37 11.12
C PRO A 131 -0.10 2.05 10.64
N GLY A 132 -0.49 2.00 9.38
CA GLY A 132 -1.13 0.82 8.77
C GLY A 132 -2.64 0.93 8.60
N ASP A 133 -3.30 1.94 9.15
CA ASP A 133 -4.72 2.18 8.87
C ASP A 133 -4.93 2.48 7.40
N VAL A 134 -5.97 1.88 6.81
CA VAL A 134 -6.27 2.03 5.38
C VAL A 134 -6.94 3.38 5.13
N LEU A 135 -6.25 4.25 4.43
CA LEU A 135 -6.75 5.59 4.05
C LEU A 135 -7.61 5.56 2.79
N GLY A 136 -7.34 4.63 1.87
CA GLY A 136 -8.01 4.51 0.59
C GLY A 136 -7.30 3.52 -0.31
N ALA A 137 -7.41 3.69 -1.63
CA ALA A 137 -6.83 2.78 -2.61
C ALA A 137 -6.06 3.53 -3.70
N VAL A 138 -5.00 2.88 -4.21
CA VAL A 138 -4.23 3.33 -5.37
C VAL A 138 -5.15 3.55 -6.56
N GLY A 139 -4.92 4.59 -7.31
CA GLY A 139 -5.60 4.93 -8.55
C GLY A 139 -4.68 5.72 -9.46
N ASN A 140 -5.29 6.47 -10.37
CA ASN A 140 -4.62 7.29 -11.36
C ASN A 140 -5.39 8.61 -11.59
N THR A 141 -6.09 9.08 -10.56
CA THR A 141 -6.92 10.30 -10.61
C THR A 141 -6.07 11.57 -10.56
N GLY A 142 -6.54 12.65 -11.19
CA GLY A 142 -5.91 13.96 -11.15
C GLY A 142 -5.68 14.56 -12.54
N TYR A 143 -4.97 15.69 -12.58
CA TYR A 143 -4.67 16.50 -13.77
C TYR A 143 -5.92 17.00 -14.51
N GLY A 144 -7.04 17.09 -13.80
CA GLY A 144 -8.32 17.57 -14.35
C GLY A 144 -9.35 17.86 -13.28
N ASP A 145 -10.59 18.05 -13.72
CA ASP A 145 -11.76 18.24 -12.86
C ASP A 145 -12.09 16.94 -12.09
N PRO A 146 -12.91 17.02 -11.02
CA PRO A 146 -13.30 15.83 -10.27
C PRO A 146 -13.82 14.69 -11.16
N GLY A 147 -13.21 13.50 -11.01
CA GLY A 147 -13.47 12.32 -11.83
C GLY A 147 -12.53 12.13 -13.03
N HIS A 148 -11.56 13.05 -13.24
CA HIS A 148 -10.55 12.88 -14.28
C HIS A 148 -9.50 11.83 -13.85
N GLU A 149 -9.27 10.86 -14.72
CA GLU A 149 -8.39 9.70 -14.52
C GLU A 149 -7.73 9.27 -15.83
N ASP A 150 -6.85 8.26 -15.79
CA ASP A 150 -6.20 7.62 -16.95
C ASP A 150 -5.13 8.46 -17.68
N GLU A 151 -4.64 9.56 -17.09
CA GLU A 151 -3.50 10.33 -17.66
C GLU A 151 -2.15 9.63 -17.46
N PHE A 152 -2.06 8.70 -16.49
CA PHE A 152 -0.83 8.00 -16.12
C PHE A 152 -1.14 6.64 -15.50
N PRO A 153 -0.15 5.72 -15.45
CA PRO A 153 -0.32 4.42 -14.79
C PRO A 153 -0.66 4.57 -13.30
N PRO A 154 -1.46 3.65 -12.72
CA PRO A 154 -1.82 3.67 -11.31
C PRO A 154 -0.60 3.69 -10.39
N HIS A 155 -0.59 4.62 -9.43
CA HIS A 155 0.45 4.75 -8.41
C HIS A 155 -0.05 5.56 -7.21
N LEU A 156 0.63 5.42 -6.08
CA LEU A 156 0.54 6.37 -4.97
C LEU A 156 1.62 7.44 -5.15
N HIS A 157 1.23 8.71 -5.27
CA HIS A 157 2.14 9.81 -5.02
C HIS A 157 2.17 10.11 -3.52
N LEU A 158 3.34 9.94 -2.90
CA LEU A 158 3.58 10.23 -1.49
C LEU A 158 4.45 11.47 -1.34
N GLY A 159 3.91 12.52 -0.71
CA GLY A 159 4.66 13.69 -0.26
C GLY A 159 4.88 13.69 1.25
N ILE A 160 6.02 14.18 1.71
CA ILE A 160 6.30 14.46 3.13
C ILE A 160 6.74 15.91 3.24
N GLU A 161 5.99 16.72 4.00
CA GLU A 161 6.33 18.11 4.24
C GLU A 161 6.72 18.31 5.71
N GLY A 162 7.95 18.75 5.92
CA GLY A 162 8.48 19.12 7.21
C GLY A 162 8.47 20.64 7.43
N PRO A 163 9.06 21.12 8.55
CA PRO A 163 9.11 22.54 8.86
C PRO A 163 9.84 23.42 7.83
N SER A 164 10.70 22.83 7.02
CA SER A 164 11.49 23.51 5.98
C SER A 164 10.92 23.33 4.56
N GLY A 165 9.75 22.74 4.40
CA GLY A 165 9.12 22.40 3.14
C GLY A 165 9.14 20.89 2.84
N TRP A 166 8.95 20.54 1.57
CA TRP A 166 8.92 19.15 1.13
C TRP A 166 10.27 18.47 1.31
N GLU A 167 10.24 17.22 1.74
CA GLU A 167 11.40 16.37 2.01
C GLU A 167 11.36 15.13 1.09
N ASN A 168 12.54 14.60 0.72
CA ASN A 168 12.63 13.37 -0.05
C ASN A 168 12.07 12.16 0.74
N PRO A 169 10.95 11.54 0.36
CA PRO A 169 10.39 10.39 1.07
C PRO A 169 11.17 9.10 0.81
N TYR A 170 11.87 8.99 -0.33
CA TYR A 170 12.41 7.74 -0.84
C TYR A 170 13.34 6.98 0.12
N PRO A 171 14.28 7.61 0.85
CA PRO A 171 15.14 6.88 1.79
C PRO A 171 14.34 6.10 2.84
N LEU A 172 13.29 6.71 3.40
CA LEU A 172 12.40 6.07 4.38
C LEU A 172 11.52 5.00 3.72
N VAL A 173 10.88 5.33 2.60
CA VAL A 173 10.04 4.42 1.81
C VAL A 173 10.82 3.14 1.46
N ARG A 174 12.03 3.28 0.93
CA ARG A 174 12.90 2.14 0.55
C ARG A 174 13.25 1.25 1.74
N GLU A 175 13.58 1.85 2.89
CA GLU A 175 13.92 1.07 4.09
C GLU A 175 12.71 0.31 4.65
N LEU A 176 11.54 0.95 4.72
CA LEU A 176 10.31 0.31 5.15
C LEU A 176 9.89 -0.82 4.21
N TYR A 177 9.96 -0.60 2.90
CA TYR A 177 9.71 -1.64 1.89
C TYR A 177 10.63 -2.85 2.08
N ARG A 178 11.93 -2.60 2.17
CA ARG A 178 12.94 -3.65 2.36
C ARG A 178 12.71 -4.48 3.63
N ARG A 179 12.34 -3.85 4.74
CA ARG A 179 12.02 -4.54 6.00
C ARG A 179 10.73 -5.34 5.89
N SER A 180 9.70 -4.77 5.28
CA SER A 180 8.42 -5.45 5.02
C SER A 180 8.64 -6.72 4.18
N VAL A 181 9.40 -6.64 3.07
CA VAL A 181 9.74 -7.81 2.24
C VAL A 181 10.46 -8.89 3.05
N ARG A 182 11.45 -8.54 3.84
CA ARG A 182 12.19 -9.52 4.67
C ARG A 182 11.31 -10.20 5.71
N SER A 183 10.39 -9.47 6.32
CA SER A 183 9.45 -10.01 7.32
C SER A 183 8.50 -11.01 6.70
N THR A 184 7.86 -10.61 5.58
CA THR A 184 6.87 -11.47 4.89
C THR A 184 7.51 -12.72 4.31
N THR A 185 8.70 -12.65 3.70
CA THR A 185 9.41 -13.82 3.15
C THR A 185 9.68 -14.88 4.21
N LYS A 186 10.04 -14.49 5.43
CA LYS A 186 10.21 -15.44 6.54
C LYS A 186 8.90 -16.10 6.96
N GLY A 187 7.82 -15.31 7.03
CA GLY A 187 6.48 -15.82 7.34
C GLY A 187 5.97 -16.80 6.28
N GLU A 188 6.13 -16.47 5.01
CA GLU A 188 5.75 -17.34 3.88
C GLU A 188 6.53 -18.67 3.87
N ALA A 189 7.84 -18.62 4.08
CA ALA A 189 8.65 -19.84 4.17
C ALA A 189 8.13 -20.75 5.29
N ARG A 190 7.75 -20.20 6.44
CA ARG A 190 7.16 -20.95 7.55
C ARG A 190 5.78 -21.52 7.22
N LEU A 191 4.91 -20.74 6.56
CA LEU A 191 3.61 -21.22 6.09
C LEU A 191 3.75 -22.37 5.10
N ALA A 192 4.67 -22.26 4.14
CA ALA A 192 4.93 -23.31 3.16
C ALA A 192 5.42 -24.60 3.83
N GLU A 193 6.23 -24.53 4.87
CA GLU A 193 6.65 -25.69 5.66
C GLU A 193 5.46 -26.34 6.40
N LEU A 194 4.65 -25.53 7.08
CA LEU A 194 3.47 -26.00 7.82
C LEU A 194 2.41 -26.58 6.88
N GLY A 195 2.22 -25.99 5.70
CA GLY A 195 1.33 -26.52 4.66
C GLY A 195 1.74 -27.91 4.21
N ARG A 196 3.04 -28.14 4.02
CA ARG A 196 3.57 -29.48 3.67
C ARG A 196 3.46 -30.50 4.81
N SER A 197 3.58 -30.07 6.05
CA SER A 197 3.46 -30.95 7.23
C SER A 197 2.03 -31.31 7.58
N GLY A 198 1.03 -30.57 7.06
CA GLY A 198 -0.39 -30.73 7.39
C GLY A 198 -0.77 -30.23 8.79
N ASP A 199 0.11 -29.50 9.50
CA ASP A 199 -0.21 -28.89 10.79
C ASP A 199 -1.12 -27.68 10.61
N ARG A 200 -2.41 -27.94 10.45
CA ARG A 200 -3.46 -26.94 10.22
C ARG A 200 -3.50 -25.88 11.32
N ALA A 201 -3.42 -26.28 12.59
CA ALA A 201 -3.55 -25.34 13.71
C ALA A 201 -2.35 -24.37 13.78
N ALA A 202 -1.14 -24.85 13.51
CA ALA A 202 0.04 -24.00 13.42
C ALA A 202 0.00 -23.11 12.17
N PHE A 203 -0.48 -23.63 11.03
CA PHE A 203 -0.66 -22.88 9.80
C PHE A 203 -1.62 -21.69 10.01
N ASP A 204 -2.84 -21.92 10.52
CA ASP A 204 -3.84 -20.87 10.75
C ASP A 204 -3.33 -19.82 11.74
N ARG A 205 -2.60 -20.21 12.76
CA ARG A 205 -2.00 -19.30 13.74
C ARG A 205 -0.91 -18.40 13.15
N ILE A 206 -0.12 -18.90 12.19
CA ILE A 206 0.89 -18.10 11.50
C ILE A 206 0.20 -17.22 10.43
N ALA A 207 -0.75 -17.76 9.67
CA ALA A 207 -1.51 -17.00 8.67
C ALA A 207 -2.23 -15.79 9.28
N SER A 208 -2.93 -15.96 10.40
CA SER A 208 -3.64 -14.86 11.09
C SER A 208 -2.72 -13.75 11.63
N ARG A 209 -1.42 -14.04 11.79
CA ARG A 209 -0.41 -13.05 12.18
C ARG A 209 0.22 -12.35 10.99
N LEU A 210 0.21 -13.01 9.83
CA LEU A 210 0.87 -12.53 8.62
C LEU A 210 -0.06 -11.72 7.72
N TYR A 211 -1.34 -12.07 7.70
CA TYR A 211 -2.33 -11.48 6.82
C TYR A 211 -3.39 -10.68 7.56
N GLU A 212 -4.01 -9.77 6.85
CA GLU A 212 -5.08 -8.91 7.29
C GLU A 212 -6.14 -8.79 6.19
N ASP A 213 -7.40 -8.80 6.57
CA ASP A 213 -8.51 -8.57 5.65
C ASP A 213 -8.63 -7.09 5.31
N LEU A 214 -9.18 -6.80 4.12
CA LEU A 214 -9.51 -5.43 3.75
C LEU A 214 -10.63 -4.88 4.64
N PRO A 215 -10.57 -3.59 5.02
CA PRO A 215 -11.72 -2.92 5.62
C PRO A 215 -12.96 -3.00 4.72
N ALA A 216 -14.13 -3.07 5.32
CA ALA A 216 -15.39 -3.06 4.58
C ALA A 216 -15.49 -1.84 3.65
N GLY A 217 -15.91 -2.06 2.40
CA GLY A 217 -16.00 -1.02 1.37
C GLY A 217 -14.70 -0.76 0.61
N MET A 218 -13.66 -1.57 0.83
CA MET A 218 -12.40 -1.55 0.08
C MET A 218 -12.27 -2.73 -0.89
N GLU A 219 -13.29 -3.57 -0.96
CA GLU A 219 -13.40 -4.72 -1.88
C GLU A 219 -13.54 -4.29 -3.35
#